data_3e80d9a975f3acb20e9a9c38bddb375d
#
_entry.id   3e80d9a975f3acb20e9a9c38bddb375d
#
_cell.length_a   1.000
_cell.length_b   1.000
_cell.length_c   1.000
_cell.angle_alpha   90.00
_cell.angle_beta   90.00
_cell.angle_gamma   90.00
#
_symmetry.space_group_name_H-M   'P 1'
#
loop_
_entity.id
_entity.type
_entity.pdbx_description
1 polymer ?
#
loop_
_entity_poly.entity_id
_entity_poly.type
_entity_poly.pdbx_seq_one_letter_code
_entity_poly.pdbx_strand_id
1 'polypeptide(L)'
;IGGDLLVTAGEKTLSLLRRDRSKVVCNEMEAITGEFTRDTEFSLPSDGMKLALNAKVGPDSVQYIDANKISSKYLGDTIFSNTVLLGMAYQSELLPLKRESLLEAIRLNGAAVDGNLLAFELGRYYIYQPDFFQDSKKKDIKQSDYSFQSILAYRSKRLEGYQSKKLAKKYEELCNKAKDLNENLGSSVARGYYKLVAYKDEYEVARL
;
A
#
# COMPACT_ATOMS: atom_id res chain seq x y z
N ILE A 1 6.21 15.19 6.41
CA ILE A 1 5.46 14.04 5.90
C ILE A 1 6.41 12.86 5.83
N GLY A 2 6.08 11.76 6.50
CA GLY A 2 6.82 10.50 6.50
C GLY A 2 6.14 9.47 5.60
N GLY A 3 6.81 9.03 4.53
CA GLY A 3 6.30 8.04 3.58
C GLY A 3 6.28 6.61 4.13
N ASP A 4 7.10 6.33 5.14
CA ASP A 4 7.16 5.08 5.89
C ASP A 4 7.62 5.34 7.33
N LEU A 5 7.35 4.39 8.21
CA LEU A 5 7.66 4.53 9.63
C LEU A 5 9.18 4.40 9.90
N LEU A 6 9.88 3.52 9.18
CA LEU A 6 11.28 3.22 9.41
C LEU A 6 12.18 4.46 9.18
N VAL A 7 12.03 5.10 8.02
CA VAL A 7 12.81 6.32 7.69
C VAL A 7 12.35 7.49 8.55
N THR A 8 11.05 7.60 8.83
CA THR A 8 10.49 8.69 9.63
C THR A 8 10.98 8.66 11.08
N ALA A 9 11.08 7.47 11.69
CA ALA A 9 11.60 7.27 13.04
C ALA A 9 13.13 7.06 13.08
N GLY A 10 13.79 7.11 11.94
CA GLY A 10 15.25 6.97 11.88
C GLY A 10 15.99 8.13 12.54
N GLU A 11 17.19 7.87 13.05
CA GLU A 11 18.00 8.82 13.81
C GLU A 11 18.20 10.16 13.07
N LYS A 12 18.49 10.09 11.76
CA LYS A 12 18.68 11.26 10.92
C LYS A 12 17.44 12.16 10.90
N THR A 13 16.24 11.58 10.73
CA THR A 13 14.98 12.33 10.73
C THR A 13 14.68 12.86 12.12
N LEU A 14 14.84 12.04 13.17
CA LEU A 14 14.63 12.46 14.56
C LEU A 14 15.52 13.63 14.95
N SER A 15 16.75 13.72 14.44
CA SER A 15 17.66 14.82 14.74
C SER A 15 17.14 16.17 14.22
N LEU A 16 16.35 16.17 13.16
CA LEU A 16 15.75 17.38 12.57
C LEU A 16 14.47 17.83 13.29
N LEU A 17 13.82 16.93 14.03
CA LEU A 17 12.55 17.22 14.68
C LEU A 17 12.78 17.91 16.03
N ARG A 18 11.84 18.80 16.39
CA ARG A 18 11.86 19.54 17.66
C ARG A 18 10.49 19.51 18.30
N ARG A 19 10.48 19.28 19.63
CA ARG A 19 9.27 19.35 20.44
C ARG A 19 8.61 20.73 20.32
N ASP A 20 7.30 20.75 20.35
CA ASP A 20 6.44 21.94 20.29
C ASP A 20 6.58 22.79 18.99
N ARG A 21 7.36 22.30 18.02
CA ARG A 21 7.55 22.98 16.74
C ARG A 21 7.29 22.10 15.53
N SER A 22 7.68 20.83 15.61
CA SER A 22 7.51 19.88 14.52
C SER A 22 6.20 19.11 14.69
N LYS A 23 5.43 19.01 13.61
CA LYS A 23 4.29 18.11 13.49
C LYS A 23 4.57 17.08 12.41
N VAL A 24 4.09 15.86 12.58
CA VAL A 24 4.40 14.72 11.71
C VAL A 24 3.12 14.06 11.25
N VAL A 25 3.00 13.86 9.96
CA VAL A 25 2.05 12.92 9.34
C VAL A 25 2.88 11.75 8.84
N CYS A 26 2.60 10.55 9.30
CA CYS A 26 3.41 9.36 9.02
C CYS A 26 2.56 8.21 8.51
N ASN A 27 3.00 7.62 7.41
CA ASN A 27 2.49 6.33 6.97
C ASN A 27 3.02 5.25 7.91
N GLU A 28 2.13 4.53 8.57
CA GLU A 28 2.50 3.46 9.50
C GLU A 28 2.75 2.11 8.81
N MET A 29 2.75 2.09 7.47
CA MET A 29 3.09 0.88 6.74
C MET A 29 4.49 0.40 7.14
N GLU A 30 4.57 -0.88 7.47
CA GLU A 30 5.83 -1.56 7.74
C GLU A 30 6.48 -1.98 6.41
N ALA A 31 7.52 -1.26 6.00
CA ALA A 31 8.31 -1.67 4.85
C ALA A 31 9.28 -2.78 5.28
N ILE A 32 9.13 -3.96 4.68
CA ILE A 32 10.06 -5.08 4.89
C ILE A 32 11.43 -4.66 4.35
N THR A 33 12.43 -4.63 5.25
CA THR A 33 13.81 -4.28 4.90
C THR A 33 14.61 -5.51 4.47
N GLY A 34 15.82 -5.29 3.92
CA GLY A 34 16.74 -6.38 3.57
C GLY A 34 17.17 -7.26 4.76
N GLU A 35 16.93 -6.84 6.00
CA GLU A 35 17.20 -7.65 7.19
C GLU A 35 16.34 -8.90 7.27
N PHE A 36 15.10 -8.83 6.77
CA PHE A 36 14.21 -10.00 6.66
C PHE A 36 14.82 -11.13 5.80
N THR A 37 15.69 -10.81 4.86
CA THR A 37 16.40 -11.83 4.07
C THR A 37 17.48 -12.57 4.85
N ARG A 38 17.93 -12.00 5.95
CA ARG A 38 18.95 -12.58 6.84
C ARG A 38 18.32 -13.26 8.05
N ASP A 39 17.22 -12.73 8.52
CA ASP A 39 16.45 -13.23 9.66
C ASP A 39 14.96 -13.26 9.30
N THR A 40 14.43 -14.46 9.08
CA THR A 40 13.03 -14.67 8.72
C THR A 40 12.06 -14.42 9.87
N GLU A 41 12.55 -14.40 11.10
CA GLU A 41 11.79 -14.06 12.31
C GLU A 41 11.87 -12.56 12.66
N PHE A 42 12.60 -11.79 11.85
CA PHE A 42 12.72 -10.36 12.07
C PHE A 42 11.37 -9.67 12.01
N SER A 43 11.00 -8.99 13.07
CA SER A 43 9.83 -8.09 13.13
C SER A 43 10.31 -6.66 13.37
N LEU A 44 9.74 -5.74 12.60
CA LEU A 44 10.05 -4.33 12.77
C LEU A 44 9.56 -3.86 14.15
N PRO A 45 10.39 -3.18 14.97
CA PRO A 45 9.96 -2.68 16.28
C PRO A 45 9.08 -1.42 16.15
N SER A 46 7.94 -1.55 15.45
CA SER A 46 7.05 -0.44 15.07
C SER A 46 6.55 0.36 16.27
N ASP A 47 6.22 -0.32 17.38
CA ASP A 47 5.79 0.35 18.60
C ASP A 47 6.91 1.20 19.21
N GLY A 48 8.15 0.69 19.21
CA GLY A 48 9.34 1.44 19.65
C GLY A 48 9.59 2.68 18.78
N MET A 49 9.41 2.54 17.46
CA MET A 49 9.55 3.64 16.50
C MET A 49 8.49 4.74 16.70
N LYS A 50 7.23 4.35 16.91
CA LYS A 50 6.14 5.28 17.25
C LYS A 50 6.42 5.97 18.57
N LEU A 51 6.90 5.23 19.57
CA LEU A 51 7.26 5.79 20.87
C LEU A 51 8.40 6.83 20.74
N ALA A 52 9.42 6.56 19.94
CA ALA A 52 10.53 7.49 19.69
C ALA A 52 10.05 8.79 19.01
N LEU A 53 9.16 8.70 18.00
CA LEU A 53 8.55 9.87 17.37
C LEU A 53 7.71 10.68 18.37
N ASN A 54 6.84 10.02 19.12
CA ASN A 54 5.98 10.67 20.12
C ASN A 54 6.81 11.32 21.24
N ALA A 55 7.87 10.69 21.70
CA ALA A 55 8.78 11.27 22.70
C ALA A 55 9.50 12.50 22.16
N LYS A 56 9.87 12.48 20.86
CA LYS A 56 10.62 13.56 20.22
C LYS A 56 9.80 14.84 20.02
N VAL A 57 8.55 14.71 19.51
CA VAL A 57 7.73 15.88 19.12
C VAL A 57 6.50 16.10 19.99
N GLY A 58 6.14 15.15 20.82
CA GLY A 58 4.90 15.09 21.59
C GLY A 58 3.84 14.22 20.90
N PRO A 59 3.04 13.45 21.66
CA PRO A 59 2.07 12.50 21.11
C PRO A 59 0.99 13.18 20.25
N ASP A 60 0.55 14.37 20.63
CA ASP A 60 -0.47 15.14 19.89
C ASP A 60 0.08 15.79 18.61
N SER A 61 1.39 15.68 18.39
CA SER A 61 2.08 16.24 17.22
C SER A 61 2.37 15.21 16.13
N VAL A 62 1.98 13.94 16.33
CA VAL A 62 2.15 12.87 15.34
C VAL A 62 0.80 12.29 14.97
N GLN A 63 0.53 12.22 13.69
CA GLN A 63 -0.65 11.57 13.13
C GLN A 63 -0.20 10.37 12.29
N TYR A 64 -0.78 9.21 12.57
CA TYR A 64 -0.48 7.96 11.89
C TYR A 64 -1.62 7.53 10.99
N ILE A 65 -1.29 6.95 9.85
CA ILE A 65 -2.25 6.43 8.89
C ILE A 65 -1.63 5.25 8.12
N ASP A 66 -2.37 4.19 7.89
CA ASP A 66 -2.02 3.19 6.90
C ASP A 66 -2.50 3.65 5.51
N ALA A 67 -1.72 4.55 4.89
CA ALA A 67 -2.05 5.14 3.61
C ALA A 67 -2.05 4.09 2.48
N ASN A 68 -1.25 3.04 2.61
CA ASN A 68 -1.21 1.93 1.65
C ASN A 68 -2.50 1.13 1.67
N LYS A 69 -3.02 0.81 2.85
CA LYS A 69 -4.29 0.11 3.01
C LYS A 69 -5.47 0.93 2.46
N ILE A 70 -5.50 2.23 2.75
CA ILE A 70 -6.52 3.14 2.24
C ILE A 70 -6.46 3.20 0.72
N SER A 71 -5.28 3.45 0.15
CA SER A 71 -5.09 3.54 -1.30
C SER A 71 -5.46 2.24 -2.00
N SER A 72 -5.00 1.11 -1.50
CA SER A 72 -5.35 -0.21 -2.06
C SER A 72 -6.84 -0.50 -1.99
N LYS A 73 -7.50 -0.15 -0.87
CA LYS A 73 -8.92 -0.42 -0.64
C LYS A 73 -9.83 0.43 -1.53
N TYR A 74 -9.56 1.73 -1.63
CA TYR A 74 -10.46 2.69 -2.27
C TYR A 74 -10.06 3.07 -3.70
N LEU A 75 -8.77 2.92 -4.05
CA LEU A 75 -8.22 3.30 -5.36
C LEU A 75 -7.64 2.11 -6.13
N GLY A 76 -7.55 0.94 -5.49
CA GLY A 76 -7.06 -0.29 -6.13
C GLY A 76 -5.53 -0.43 -6.22
N ASP A 77 -4.76 0.60 -5.87
CA ASP A 77 -3.29 0.59 -5.94
C ASP A 77 -2.67 1.40 -4.81
N THR A 78 -1.54 0.94 -4.28
CA THR A 78 -0.76 1.61 -3.24
C THR A 78 0.05 2.80 -3.76
N ILE A 79 0.17 2.98 -5.07
CA ILE A 79 0.91 4.10 -5.69
C ILE A 79 0.38 5.46 -5.25
N PHE A 80 -0.88 5.54 -4.85
CA PHE A 80 -1.54 6.75 -4.42
C PHE A 80 -1.28 7.13 -2.95
N SER A 81 -0.58 6.31 -2.16
CA SER A 81 -0.40 6.52 -0.72
C SER A 81 0.28 7.84 -0.39
N ASN A 82 1.25 8.28 -1.20
CA ASN A 82 1.91 9.57 -0.99
C ASN A 82 0.95 10.76 -1.13
N THR A 83 0.01 10.67 -2.05
CA THR A 83 -1.00 11.72 -2.27
C THR A 83 -2.09 11.69 -1.18
N VAL A 84 -2.40 10.53 -0.61
CA VAL A 84 -3.23 10.42 0.60
C VAL A 84 -2.56 11.14 1.78
N LEU A 85 -1.25 10.92 2.00
CA LEU A 85 -0.48 11.62 3.03
C LEU A 85 -0.45 13.13 2.82
N LEU A 86 -0.34 13.57 1.56
CA LEU A 86 -0.39 14.99 1.20
C LEU A 86 -1.74 15.61 1.57
N GLY A 87 -2.85 14.92 1.28
CA GLY A 87 -4.20 15.35 1.63
C GLY A 87 -4.41 15.43 3.14
N MET A 88 -3.88 14.45 3.88
CA MET A 88 -3.90 14.44 5.33
C MET A 88 -3.10 15.62 5.91
N ALA A 89 -1.88 15.86 5.44
CA ALA A 89 -1.05 16.98 5.87
C ALA A 89 -1.70 18.34 5.56
N TYR A 90 -2.35 18.47 4.41
CA TYR A 90 -3.09 19.65 4.04
C TYR A 90 -4.27 19.91 4.99
N GLN A 91 -5.09 18.91 5.25
CA GLN A 91 -6.26 19.06 6.13
C GLN A 91 -5.88 19.33 7.59
N SER A 92 -4.68 18.88 8.00
CA SER A 92 -4.10 19.17 9.32
C SER A 92 -3.41 20.54 9.38
N GLU A 93 -3.59 21.39 8.38
CA GLU A 93 -3.02 22.76 8.30
C GLU A 93 -1.48 22.81 8.39
N LEU A 94 -0.82 21.74 7.91
CA LEU A 94 0.65 21.65 7.94
C LEU A 94 1.32 22.19 6.68
N LEU A 95 0.54 22.55 5.67
CA LEU A 95 1.03 23.04 4.40
C LEU A 95 0.56 24.49 4.18
N PRO A 96 1.47 25.48 4.02
CA PRO A 96 1.11 26.87 3.76
C PRO A 96 0.76 27.11 2.27
N LEU A 97 -0.10 26.23 1.72
CA LEU A 97 -0.49 26.24 0.31
C LEU A 97 -2.02 26.21 0.20
N LYS A 98 -2.54 26.82 -0.84
CA LYS A 98 -3.97 26.76 -1.16
C LYS A 98 -4.32 25.41 -1.77
N ARG A 99 -5.54 24.92 -1.50
CA ARG A 99 -6.04 23.65 -2.05
C ARG A 99 -5.97 23.65 -3.59
N GLU A 100 -6.39 24.75 -4.21
CA GLU A 100 -6.42 24.93 -5.65
C GLU A 100 -5.03 24.75 -6.27
N SER A 101 -3.99 25.27 -5.62
CA SER A 101 -2.60 25.12 -6.07
C SER A 101 -2.11 23.67 -6.01
N LEU A 102 -2.50 22.92 -4.97
CA LEU A 102 -2.14 21.50 -4.84
C LEU A 102 -2.88 20.65 -5.90
N LEU A 103 -4.18 20.90 -6.12
CA LEU A 103 -4.94 20.20 -7.15
C LEU A 103 -4.42 20.52 -8.54
N GLU A 104 -4.02 21.76 -8.80
CA GLU A 104 -3.43 22.14 -10.08
C GLU A 104 -2.07 21.48 -10.29
N ALA A 105 -1.23 21.42 -9.27
CA ALA A 105 0.04 20.70 -9.34
C ALA A 105 -0.15 19.20 -9.68
N ILE A 106 -1.19 18.56 -9.12
CA ILE A 106 -1.56 17.17 -9.46
C ILE A 106 -1.95 17.06 -10.94
N ARG A 107 -2.75 18.01 -11.47
CA ARG A 107 -3.13 18.03 -12.88
C ARG A 107 -1.93 18.24 -13.80
N LEU A 108 -1.06 19.18 -13.46
CA LEU A 108 0.15 19.48 -14.25
C LEU A 108 1.14 18.30 -14.27
N ASN A 109 1.20 17.51 -13.19
CA ASN A 109 2.02 16.31 -13.16
C ASN A 109 1.57 15.25 -14.19
N GLY A 110 0.29 15.22 -14.54
CA GLY A 110 -0.25 14.41 -15.63
C GLY A 110 -0.35 12.90 -15.37
N ALA A 111 0.26 12.38 -14.30
CA ALA A 111 0.26 10.97 -14.00
C ALA A 111 -0.97 10.58 -13.16
N ALA A 112 -1.80 9.66 -13.65
CA ALA A 112 -2.99 9.12 -12.98
C ALA A 112 -3.82 10.22 -12.25
N VAL A 113 -4.13 11.30 -12.95
CA VAL A 113 -4.66 12.56 -12.38
C VAL A 113 -5.90 12.31 -11.53
N ASP A 114 -6.90 11.62 -12.05
CA ASP A 114 -8.16 11.39 -11.33
C ASP A 114 -7.94 10.57 -10.04
N GLY A 115 -7.08 9.55 -10.11
CA GLY A 115 -6.70 8.75 -8.96
C GLY A 115 -5.99 9.58 -7.88
N ASN A 116 -5.07 10.46 -8.29
CA ASN A 116 -4.35 11.33 -7.37
C ASN A 116 -5.24 12.43 -6.77
N LEU A 117 -6.18 12.99 -7.55
CA LEU A 117 -7.16 13.94 -7.01
C LEU A 117 -8.03 13.27 -5.94
N LEU A 118 -8.52 12.06 -6.22
CA LEU A 118 -9.31 11.29 -5.25
C LEU A 118 -8.48 10.88 -4.02
N ALA A 119 -7.23 10.48 -4.20
CA ALA A 119 -6.31 10.16 -3.11
C ALA A 119 -6.10 11.35 -2.16
N PHE A 120 -5.93 12.55 -2.72
CA PHE A 120 -5.81 13.77 -1.93
C PHE A 120 -7.07 14.02 -1.08
N GLU A 121 -8.25 13.87 -1.67
CA GLU A 121 -9.51 14.04 -0.93
C GLU A 121 -9.71 12.93 0.11
N LEU A 122 -9.32 11.68 -0.15
CA LEU A 122 -9.36 10.60 0.84
C LEU A 122 -8.48 10.91 2.06
N GLY A 123 -7.28 11.46 1.85
CA GLY A 123 -6.40 11.89 2.95
C GLY A 123 -7.01 13.01 3.79
N ARG A 124 -7.67 13.97 3.15
CA ARG A 124 -8.41 15.04 3.82
C ARG A 124 -9.59 14.47 4.61
N TYR A 125 -10.33 13.54 4.01
CA TYR A 125 -11.50 12.92 4.64
C TYR A 125 -11.12 12.07 5.85
N TYR A 126 -9.93 11.46 5.85
CA TYR A 126 -9.40 10.72 6.99
C TYR A 126 -9.28 11.59 8.25
N ILE A 127 -8.84 12.83 8.11
CA ILE A 127 -8.76 13.78 9.24
C ILE A 127 -10.15 14.22 9.71
N TYR A 128 -11.08 14.41 8.77
CA TYR A 128 -12.43 14.85 9.08
C TYR A 128 -13.28 13.75 9.73
N GLN A 129 -13.16 12.51 9.25
CA GLN A 129 -13.97 11.39 9.71
C GLN A 129 -13.15 10.07 9.77
N PRO A 130 -12.22 9.95 10.75
CA PRO A 130 -11.33 8.80 10.85
C PRO A 130 -12.09 7.49 11.08
N ASP A 131 -13.25 7.53 11.77
CA ASP A 131 -14.06 6.35 12.06
C ASP A 131 -14.59 5.66 10.80
N PHE A 132 -14.82 6.42 9.72
CA PHE A 132 -15.19 5.84 8.42
C PHE A 132 -14.16 4.81 7.91
N PHE A 133 -12.89 5.02 8.22
CA PHE A 133 -11.79 4.14 7.81
C PHE A 133 -11.51 3.02 8.84
N GLN A 134 -11.96 3.20 10.10
CA GLN A 134 -11.80 2.21 11.18
C GLN A 134 -12.83 1.08 11.12
N ASP A 135 -13.98 1.30 10.49
CA ASP A 135 -15.09 0.36 10.38
C ASP A 135 -14.82 -0.85 9.47
N SER A 136 -13.55 -1.18 9.35
CA SER A 136 -13.09 -2.45 8.79
C SER A 136 -12.56 -3.38 9.87
N LYS A 137 -13.08 -3.33 11.11
CA LYS A 137 -13.03 -4.52 11.95
C LYS A 137 -13.73 -5.63 11.16
N LYS A 138 -12.90 -6.39 10.43
CA LYS A 138 -13.22 -7.72 9.91
C LYS A 138 -14.68 -7.91 9.44
N LYS A 139 -15.18 -7.15 8.46
CA LYS A 139 -15.64 -7.91 7.33
C LYS A 139 -14.34 -8.39 6.68
N ASP A 140 -13.87 -9.52 7.13
CA ASP A 140 -13.20 -10.43 6.23
C ASP A 140 -14.07 -10.35 4.97
N ILE A 141 -13.61 -9.63 3.94
CA ILE A 141 -14.03 -9.95 2.59
C ILE A 141 -13.65 -11.41 2.59
N LYS A 142 -14.68 -12.24 2.77
CA LYS A 142 -14.51 -13.67 2.81
C LYS A 142 -13.67 -13.93 1.59
N GLN A 143 -12.43 -14.37 1.78
CA GLN A 143 -11.58 -14.92 0.72
C GLN A 143 -12.32 -16.01 -0.05
N SER A 144 -13.57 -16.29 0.33
CA SER A 144 -14.49 -17.29 -0.16
C SER A 144 -15.18 -16.95 -1.48
N ASP A 145 -15.18 -15.72 -1.96
CA ASP A 145 -15.96 -15.41 -3.19
C ASP A 145 -15.19 -15.64 -4.49
N TYR A 146 -13.91 -15.97 -4.40
CA TYR A 146 -13.15 -16.43 -5.56
C TYR A 146 -12.90 -17.92 -5.46
N SER A 147 -13.79 -18.70 -6.06
CA SER A 147 -13.55 -20.13 -6.24
C SER A 147 -12.19 -20.36 -6.92
N PHE A 148 -11.55 -21.51 -6.67
CA PHE A 148 -10.31 -21.88 -7.36
C PHE A 148 -10.42 -21.65 -8.88
N GLN A 149 -11.56 -22.03 -9.48
CA GLN A 149 -11.82 -21.88 -10.89
C GLN A 149 -11.81 -20.40 -11.35
N SER A 150 -12.44 -19.51 -10.59
CA SER A 150 -12.47 -18.10 -10.96
C SER A 150 -11.09 -17.45 -10.86
N ILE A 151 -10.29 -17.80 -9.85
CA ILE A 151 -8.90 -17.36 -9.72
C ILE A 151 -8.05 -17.88 -10.89
N LEU A 152 -8.18 -19.17 -11.18
CA LEU A 152 -7.43 -19.82 -12.25
C LEU A 152 -7.74 -19.18 -13.61
N ALA A 153 -9.02 -19.07 -13.97
CA ALA A 153 -9.45 -18.51 -15.25
C ALA A 153 -9.02 -17.04 -15.42
N TYR A 154 -9.21 -16.22 -14.39
CA TYR A 154 -8.80 -14.81 -14.42
C TYR A 154 -7.30 -14.65 -14.66
N ARG A 155 -6.47 -15.40 -13.94
CA ARG A 155 -5.02 -15.30 -14.02
C ARG A 155 -4.45 -15.93 -15.27
N SER A 156 -5.02 -17.03 -15.72
CA SER A 156 -4.65 -17.67 -16.99
C SER A 156 -4.84 -16.71 -18.16
N LYS A 157 -6.01 -16.05 -18.24
CA LYS A 157 -6.28 -15.04 -19.25
C LYS A 157 -5.27 -13.89 -19.24
N ARG A 158 -4.84 -13.45 -18.04
CA ARG A 158 -3.81 -12.41 -17.92
C ARG A 158 -2.43 -12.91 -18.38
N LEU A 159 -2.07 -14.16 -18.11
CA LEU A 159 -0.81 -14.77 -18.59
C LEU A 159 -0.77 -14.94 -20.11
N GLU A 160 -1.91 -15.19 -20.74
CA GLU A 160 -2.01 -15.17 -22.20
C GLU A 160 -1.65 -13.79 -22.78
N GLY A 161 -2.19 -12.73 -22.17
CA GLY A 161 -1.89 -11.35 -22.57
C GLY A 161 -0.48 -10.89 -22.16
N TYR A 162 0.05 -11.43 -21.06
CA TYR A 162 1.41 -11.11 -20.59
C TYR A 162 2.49 -11.68 -21.51
N GLN A 163 2.40 -12.96 -21.87
CA GLN A 163 3.43 -13.60 -22.67
C GLN A 163 2.87 -14.53 -23.75
N SER A 164 2.11 -15.58 -23.39
CA SER A 164 1.64 -16.57 -24.35
C SER A 164 0.61 -17.55 -23.77
N LYS A 165 -0.18 -18.17 -24.67
CA LYS A 165 -1.06 -19.30 -24.31
C LYS A 165 -0.30 -20.49 -23.73
N LYS A 166 0.96 -20.70 -24.15
CA LYS A 166 1.81 -21.78 -23.64
C LYS A 166 2.13 -21.58 -22.16
N LEU A 167 2.42 -20.33 -21.74
CA LEU A 167 2.65 -20.00 -20.33
C LEU A 167 1.38 -20.19 -19.51
N ALA A 168 0.25 -19.69 -19.98
CA ALA A 168 -1.05 -19.87 -19.34
C ALA A 168 -1.38 -21.35 -19.11
N LYS A 169 -1.21 -22.18 -20.13
CA LYS A 169 -1.43 -23.63 -20.03
C LYS A 169 -0.53 -24.29 -18.98
N LYS A 170 0.77 -23.96 -18.98
CA LYS A 170 1.72 -24.45 -17.97
C LYS A 170 1.32 -24.05 -16.54
N TYR A 171 0.83 -22.82 -16.39
CA TYR A 171 0.31 -22.33 -15.12
C TYR A 171 -0.92 -23.13 -14.67
N GLU A 172 -1.90 -23.36 -15.55
CA GLU A 172 -3.11 -24.15 -15.27
C GLU A 172 -2.79 -25.58 -14.87
N GLU A 173 -1.89 -26.24 -15.60
CA GLU A 173 -1.47 -27.62 -15.32
C GLU A 173 -0.89 -27.77 -13.92
N LEU A 174 -0.03 -26.83 -13.48
CA LEU A 174 0.56 -26.89 -12.15
C LEU A 174 -0.49 -26.62 -11.06
N CYS A 175 -1.34 -25.62 -11.27
CA CYS A 175 -2.40 -25.29 -10.32
C CYS A 175 -3.41 -26.42 -10.13
N ASN A 176 -3.79 -27.10 -11.22
CA ASN A 176 -4.69 -28.26 -11.16
C ASN A 176 -4.04 -29.44 -10.45
N LYS A 177 -2.77 -29.76 -10.73
CA LYS A 177 -2.04 -30.80 -9.98
C LYS A 177 -2.01 -30.51 -8.48
N ALA A 178 -1.81 -29.27 -8.07
CA ALA A 178 -1.83 -28.90 -6.67
C ALA A 178 -3.23 -29.01 -6.06
N LYS A 179 -4.27 -28.65 -6.82
CA LYS A 179 -5.67 -28.80 -6.39
C LYS A 179 -6.06 -30.26 -6.19
N ASP A 180 -5.61 -31.17 -7.07
CA ASP A 180 -5.90 -32.60 -6.98
C ASP A 180 -5.34 -33.22 -5.69
N LEU A 181 -4.27 -32.62 -5.13
CA LEU A 181 -3.73 -33.01 -3.82
C LEU A 181 -4.53 -32.40 -2.66
N ASN A 182 -4.88 -31.14 -2.76
CA ASN A 182 -5.66 -30.41 -1.75
C ASN A 182 -6.19 -29.08 -2.32
N GLU A 183 -7.47 -28.77 -2.10
CA GLU A 183 -8.11 -27.57 -2.65
C GLU A 183 -7.50 -26.25 -2.14
N ASN A 184 -7.12 -26.21 -0.87
CA ASN A 184 -6.44 -25.03 -0.29
C ASN A 184 -5.03 -24.87 -0.87
N LEU A 185 -4.32 -25.98 -1.12
CA LEU A 185 -3.02 -25.97 -1.78
C LEU A 185 -3.15 -25.44 -3.21
N GLY A 186 -4.14 -25.92 -3.97
CA GLY A 186 -4.41 -25.42 -5.32
C GLY A 186 -4.64 -23.92 -5.36
N SER A 187 -5.45 -23.40 -4.45
CA SER A 187 -5.71 -21.96 -4.33
C SER A 187 -4.46 -21.14 -3.96
N SER A 188 -3.63 -21.68 -3.06
CA SER A 188 -2.37 -21.06 -2.65
C SER A 188 -1.34 -21.04 -3.78
N VAL A 189 -1.20 -22.16 -4.49
CA VAL A 189 -0.33 -22.29 -5.67
C VAL A 189 -0.80 -21.35 -6.78
N ALA A 190 -2.11 -21.30 -7.06
CA ALA A 190 -2.64 -20.38 -8.07
C ALA A 190 -2.30 -18.92 -7.77
N ARG A 191 -2.30 -18.51 -6.49
CA ARG A 191 -1.95 -17.15 -6.08
C ARG A 191 -0.45 -16.90 -6.08
N GLY A 192 0.35 -17.80 -5.54
CA GLY A 192 1.80 -17.66 -5.40
C GLY A 192 2.53 -17.81 -6.73
N TYR A 193 2.26 -18.87 -7.47
CA TYR A 193 2.93 -19.16 -8.74
C TYR A 193 2.66 -18.09 -9.80
N TYR A 194 1.44 -17.52 -9.82
CA TYR A 194 1.16 -16.38 -10.70
C TYR A 194 2.13 -15.21 -10.48
N LYS A 195 2.41 -14.87 -9.22
CA LYS A 195 3.34 -13.77 -8.90
C LYS A 195 4.77 -14.04 -9.35
N LEU A 196 5.17 -15.31 -9.41
CA LEU A 196 6.51 -15.71 -9.86
C LEU A 196 6.64 -15.70 -11.37
N VAL A 197 5.57 -16.05 -12.12
CA VAL A 197 5.61 -16.14 -13.58
C VAL A 197 5.19 -14.85 -14.29
N ALA A 198 4.39 -14.00 -13.65
CA ALA A 198 4.00 -12.69 -14.14
C ALA A 198 4.91 -11.62 -13.49
N TYR A 199 6.22 -11.69 -13.82
CA TYR A 199 7.16 -10.71 -13.30
C TYR A 199 6.96 -9.36 -13.99
N LYS A 200 6.92 -8.29 -13.20
CA LYS A 200 6.75 -6.92 -13.68
C LYS A 200 8.13 -6.33 -14.02
N ASP A 201 8.60 -6.62 -15.20
CA ASP A 201 9.82 -6.02 -15.80
C ASP A 201 9.50 -4.70 -16.52
N GLU A 202 10.52 -4.04 -17.06
CA GLU A 202 10.38 -2.79 -17.79
C GLU A 202 9.49 -2.90 -19.03
N TYR A 203 9.44 -4.06 -19.68
CA TYR A 203 8.60 -4.30 -20.87
C TYR A 203 7.12 -4.41 -20.47
N GLU A 204 6.84 -5.10 -19.38
CA GLU A 204 5.48 -5.20 -18.84
C GLU A 204 4.98 -3.85 -18.31
N VAL A 205 5.86 -3.06 -17.68
CA VAL A 205 5.53 -1.69 -17.27
C VAL A 205 5.20 -0.80 -18.47
N ALA A 206 5.93 -0.95 -19.59
CA ALA A 206 5.65 -0.20 -20.82
C ALA A 206 4.36 -0.66 -21.53
N ARG A 207 3.94 -1.92 -21.31
CA ARG A 207 2.71 -2.48 -21.91
C ARG A 207 1.44 -2.07 -21.15
N LEU A 208 1.53 -1.83 -19.84
CA LEU A 208 0.39 -1.47 -18.95
C LEU A 208 0.04 0.00 -19.05
#